data_4eef7e04c8f01ef3c8bb8a1e2a0955c6
#
_entry.id   4eef7e04c8f01ef3c8bb8a1e2a0955c6
#
_cell.length_a   1.000
_cell.length_b   1.000
_cell.length_c   1.000
_cell.angle_alpha   90.00
_cell.angle_beta   90.00
_cell.angle_gamma   90.00
#
_symmetry.space_group_name_H-M   'P 1'
#
loop_
_entity.id
_entity.type
_entity.pdbx_description
1 polymer ?
#
loop_
_entity_poly.entity_id
_entity_poly.type
_entity_poly.pdbx_seq_one_letter_code
_entity_poly.pdbx_strand_id
1 'polypeptide(L)'
;MSSSTLIFPQAVDSLQADRGIIRGQLRDTYNRLHSIAADAEFIEDEVHSRAYPDFPAIPNQRAGAWYVKPTETTPHAYFKSTDGHTNEHNFNLRRANLSLLPLIKQRKGIILVDSTRRGKRFPDALSKTIPLWCATLNAARQKLVSPDPSNSSVSSEDWEREGKLYTSPQAVGPSEHAQIAEKIDKWSDDLATSAYDLESLKALDRPLRPFFVSPSSTLSRHSASDFTTCYPIICASASKLAEEADGMERARGFTYVQGSGDDHEAWSKGLTPKVFWKFADEILAASRDDIDSVITRILDETSISSTLASTSISTASTSTAPTRIRMTRVNLSFAVESPGDVPATTTSISVDATKNLPTQLTGDEPDPLTLLAKPGKAGYNSFFNNLERTIEVATKKIRKEDQDVVVRVKPSDSQSEANDLGLAVALILLVRLYDDTGSPRTLPPTFVSKDLVRSRLQWILEAFPSVNPSRAVLNRVNEFLMKKTK
;
A
#
# COMPACT_ATOMS: atom_id res chain seq x y z
N MET A 1 19.43 -25.34 -61.81
CA MET A 1 19.12 -23.97 -61.31
C MET A 1 19.17 -24.01 -59.79
N SER A 2 20.25 -23.51 -59.22
CA SER A 2 20.50 -23.53 -57.79
C SER A 2 19.95 -22.24 -57.17
N SER A 3 18.93 -22.35 -56.31
CA SER A 3 18.39 -21.20 -55.56
C SER A 3 19.34 -20.89 -54.41
N SER A 4 20.09 -19.80 -54.53
CA SER A 4 20.88 -19.26 -53.43
C SER A 4 19.96 -18.65 -52.40
N THR A 5 19.85 -19.28 -51.23
CA THR A 5 19.18 -18.73 -50.07
C THR A 5 20.08 -17.62 -49.50
N LEU A 6 19.68 -16.38 -49.67
CA LEU A 6 20.32 -15.23 -49.02
C LEU A 6 20.04 -15.30 -47.52
N ILE A 7 21.00 -15.81 -46.79
CA ILE A 7 21.03 -15.71 -45.31
C ILE A 7 21.64 -14.36 -44.97
N PHE A 8 20.90 -13.47 -44.30
CA PHE A 8 21.41 -12.22 -43.75
C PHE A 8 21.70 -12.41 -42.23
N PRO A 9 22.88 -12.90 -41.83
CA PRO A 9 23.22 -13.09 -40.43
C PRO A 9 23.35 -11.76 -39.69
N GLN A 10 23.78 -10.70 -40.35
CA GLN A 10 24.05 -9.37 -39.73
C GLN A 10 22.80 -8.68 -39.23
N ALA A 11 21.62 -8.91 -39.79
CA ALA A 11 20.39 -8.26 -39.34
C ALA A 11 19.86 -8.77 -37.99
N VAL A 12 20.14 -10.06 -37.68
CA VAL A 12 19.69 -10.65 -36.40
C VAL A 12 20.59 -10.22 -35.27
N ASP A 13 21.91 -10.12 -35.49
CA ASP A 13 22.86 -9.69 -34.49
C ASP A 13 22.73 -8.20 -34.16
N SER A 14 22.44 -7.34 -35.17
CA SER A 14 22.14 -5.95 -34.94
C SER A 14 20.87 -5.72 -34.14
N LEU A 15 19.79 -6.44 -34.43
CA LEU A 15 18.53 -6.39 -33.68
C LEU A 15 18.68 -6.88 -32.23
N GLN A 16 19.57 -7.84 -31.96
CA GLN A 16 19.84 -8.28 -30.60
C GLN A 16 20.71 -7.28 -29.86
N ALA A 17 21.70 -6.67 -30.50
CA ALA A 17 22.53 -5.61 -29.94
C ALA A 17 21.66 -4.37 -29.62
N ASP A 18 20.79 -3.94 -30.56
CA ASP A 18 19.89 -2.80 -30.36
C ASP A 18 18.92 -3.05 -29.19
N ARG A 19 18.37 -4.27 -29.07
CA ARG A 19 17.55 -4.67 -27.91
C ARG A 19 18.31 -4.68 -26.60
N GLY A 20 19.60 -5.02 -26.64
CA GLY A 20 20.50 -4.96 -25.48
C GLY A 20 20.71 -3.52 -25.00
N ILE A 21 20.99 -2.61 -25.93
CA ILE A 21 21.17 -1.17 -25.65
C ILE A 21 19.88 -0.57 -25.08
N ILE A 22 18.73 -0.84 -25.71
CA ILE A 22 17.41 -0.37 -25.24
C ILE A 22 17.12 -0.87 -23.83
N ARG A 23 17.35 -2.15 -23.54
CA ARG A 23 17.18 -2.72 -22.20
C ARG A 23 18.13 -2.09 -21.18
N GLY A 24 19.36 -1.78 -21.56
CA GLY A 24 20.32 -1.07 -20.74
C GLY A 24 19.82 0.31 -20.36
N GLN A 25 19.38 1.10 -21.33
CA GLN A 25 18.83 2.44 -21.11
C GLN A 25 17.56 2.44 -20.25
N LEU A 26 16.67 1.46 -20.45
CA LEU A 26 15.44 1.30 -19.65
C LEU A 26 15.72 0.98 -18.18
N ARG A 27 16.88 0.39 -17.84
CA ARG A 27 17.31 0.05 -16.47
C ARG A 27 18.31 1.04 -15.89
N ASP A 28 18.72 2.01 -16.68
CA ASP A 28 19.70 3.01 -16.27
C ASP A 28 19.14 3.88 -15.14
N THR A 29 19.76 3.81 -13.98
CA THR A 29 19.32 4.51 -12.76
C THR A 29 19.31 6.02 -12.95
N TYR A 30 20.33 6.58 -13.64
CA TYR A 30 20.40 8.01 -13.95
C TYR A 30 19.19 8.48 -14.75
N ASN A 31 18.88 7.80 -15.88
CA ASN A 31 17.75 8.14 -16.72
C ASN A 31 16.41 8.06 -15.95
N ARG A 32 16.25 7.01 -15.13
CA ARG A 32 15.02 6.81 -14.37
C ARG A 32 14.81 7.86 -13.30
N LEU A 33 15.83 8.20 -12.51
CA LEU A 33 15.70 9.22 -11.47
C LEU A 33 15.44 10.60 -12.03
N HIS A 34 16.08 10.98 -13.14
CA HIS A 34 15.77 12.23 -13.83
C HIS A 34 14.37 12.23 -14.45
N SER A 35 13.89 11.11 -14.98
CA SER A 35 12.52 10.98 -15.48
C SER A 35 11.49 11.11 -14.36
N ILE A 36 11.75 10.49 -13.19
CA ILE A 36 10.92 10.61 -11.99
C ILE A 36 10.85 12.07 -11.53
N ALA A 37 11.98 12.77 -11.49
CA ALA A 37 12.01 14.17 -11.10
C ALA A 37 11.18 15.05 -12.04
N ALA A 38 11.33 14.88 -13.35
CA ALA A 38 10.55 15.64 -14.35
C ALA A 38 9.03 15.33 -14.26
N ASP A 39 8.65 14.07 -14.06
CA ASP A 39 7.26 13.68 -13.86
C ASP A 39 6.69 14.23 -12.53
N ALA A 40 7.51 14.29 -11.48
CA ALA A 40 7.11 14.86 -10.20
C ALA A 40 6.92 16.37 -10.25
N GLU A 41 7.73 17.10 -11.03
CA GLU A 41 7.52 18.52 -11.30
C GLU A 41 6.14 18.76 -11.96
N PHE A 42 5.75 17.94 -12.94
CA PHE A 42 4.41 18.04 -13.52
C PHE A 42 3.31 17.85 -12.45
N ILE A 43 3.45 16.88 -11.56
CA ILE A 43 2.46 16.67 -10.48
C ILE A 43 2.42 17.85 -9.53
N GLU A 44 3.57 18.37 -9.08
CA GLU A 44 3.63 19.44 -8.08
C GLU A 44 3.20 20.79 -8.68
N ASP A 45 3.76 21.18 -9.84
CA ASP A 45 3.59 22.51 -10.38
C ASP A 45 2.30 22.64 -11.18
N GLU A 46 2.03 21.69 -12.08
CA GLU A 46 0.91 21.80 -13.01
C GLU A 46 -0.39 21.25 -12.42
N VAL A 47 -0.33 20.09 -11.74
CA VAL A 47 -1.53 19.46 -11.22
C VAL A 47 -1.88 20.02 -9.84
N HIS A 48 -0.97 19.95 -8.88
CA HIS A 48 -1.26 20.37 -7.50
C HIS A 48 -1.30 21.90 -7.39
N SER A 49 -0.19 22.59 -7.63
CA SER A 49 -0.09 24.02 -7.33
C SER A 49 -0.96 24.88 -8.26
N ARG A 50 -1.03 24.55 -9.55
CA ARG A 50 -1.76 25.35 -10.53
C ARG A 50 -3.21 24.94 -10.72
N ALA A 51 -3.47 23.63 -10.99
CA ALA A 51 -4.81 23.20 -11.38
C ALA A 51 -5.73 22.89 -10.19
N TYR A 52 -5.22 22.27 -9.13
CA TYR A 52 -6.02 21.77 -7.99
C TYR A 52 -5.37 22.09 -6.64
N PRO A 53 -5.13 23.37 -6.29
CA PRO A 53 -4.34 23.75 -5.11
C PRO A 53 -4.98 23.42 -3.76
N ASP A 54 -6.30 23.18 -3.71
CA ASP A 54 -7.01 22.89 -2.48
C ASP A 54 -6.93 21.38 -2.10
N PHE A 55 -6.53 20.52 -3.04
CA PHE A 55 -6.58 19.08 -2.88
C PHE A 55 -5.19 18.49 -2.61
N PRO A 56 -5.01 17.72 -1.52
CA PRO A 56 -3.72 17.10 -1.24
C PRO A 56 -3.38 16.02 -2.29
N ALA A 57 -2.12 16.00 -2.70
CA ALA A 57 -1.57 14.95 -3.55
C ALA A 57 -1.20 13.73 -2.70
N ILE A 58 -1.79 12.58 -3.02
CA ILE A 58 -1.61 11.32 -2.32
C ILE A 58 -1.03 10.30 -3.29
N PRO A 59 0.15 9.74 -3.00
CA PRO A 59 0.73 8.72 -3.86
C PRO A 59 -0.01 7.40 -3.73
N ASN A 60 -0.34 6.76 -4.85
CA ASN A 60 -0.62 5.34 -4.84
C ASN A 60 0.66 4.57 -4.50
N GLN A 61 0.60 3.64 -3.56
CA GLN A 61 1.77 2.85 -3.12
C GLN A 61 2.47 2.18 -4.31
N ARG A 62 3.78 1.95 -4.17
CA ARG A 62 4.72 1.46 -5.19
C ARG A 62 5.11 2.56 -6.18
N ALA A 63 4.53 2.61 -7.39
CA ALA A 63 4.95 3.54 -8.42
C ALA A 63 4.67 5.01 -8.04
N GLY A 64 3.45 5.32 -7.59
CA GLY A 64 3.06 6.69 -7.23
C GLY A 64 3.94 7.36 -6.18
N ALA A 65 4.50 6.57 -5.24
CA ALA A 65 5.37 7.07 -4.18
C ALA A 65 6.66 7.76 -4.69
N TRP A 66 7.08 7.47 -5.92
CA TRP A 66 8.24 8.11 -6.53
C TRP A 66 7.95 9.53 -7.04
N TYR A 67 6.68 9.89 -7.27
CA TYR A 67 6.27 11.15 -7.92
C TYR A 67 5.64 12.17 -6.95
N VAL A 68 5.56 11.85 -5.68
CA VAL A 68 5.07 12.77 -4.63
C VAL A 68 6.11 12.86 -3.53
N LYS A 69 6.57 14.06 -3.21
CA LYS A 69 7.50 14.27 -2.09
C LYS A 69 6.82 13.84 -0.78
N PRO A 70 7.38 12.86 -0.06
CA PRO A 70 6.76 12.36 1.15
C PRO A 70 6.79 13.39 2.28
N THR A 71 5.69 13.51 3.01
CA THR A 71 5.60 14.22 4.28
C THR A 71 5.32 13.22 5.39
N GLU A 72 5.52 13.60 6.66
CA GLU A 72 5.23 12.73 7.81
C GLU A 72 3.75 12.34 7.90
N THR A 73 2.87 13.17 7.36
CA THR A 73 1.42 13.02 7.42
C THR A 73 0.81 12.52 6.12
N THR A 74 1.63 12.15 5.12
CA THR A 74 1.10 11.66 3.83
C THR A 74 0.30 10.37 4.03
N PRO A 75 -1.01 10.34 3.71
CA PRO A 75 -1.82 9.15 3.92
C PRO A 75 -1.41 8.03 2.98
N HIS A 76 -1.68 6.80 3.39
CA HIS A 76 -1.49 5.64 2.53
C HIS A 76 -2.70 5.41 1.63
N ALA A 77 -2.44 5.29 0.32
CA ALA A 77 -3.39 4.81 -0.68
C ALA A 77 -2.80 3.60 -1.40
N TYR A 78 -3.55 2.50 -1.48
CA TYR A 78 -3.09 1.31 -2.19
C TYR A 78 -4.19 0.76 -3.09
N PHE A 79 -4.15 1.18 -4.33
CA PHE A 79 -4.99 0.71 -5.43
C PHE A 79 -4.15 -0.16 -6.36
N LYS A 80 -4.40 -1.47 -6.35
CA LYS A 80 -3.61 -2.42 -7.13
C LYS A 80 -4.12 -2.50 -8.56
N SER A 81 -3.25 -2.29 -9.55
CA SER A 81 -3.61 -2.38 -10.98
C SER A 81 -4.25 -3.71 -11.37
N THR A 82 -3.84 -4.83 -10.72
CA THR A 82 -4.43 -6.14 -11.00
C THR A 82 -5.91 -6.25 -10.63
N ASP A 83 -6.41 -5.42 -9.70
CA ASP A 83 -7.84 -5.37 -9.37
C ASP A 83 -8.67 -4.72 -10.49
N GLY A 84 -8.02 -3.96 -11.39
CA GLY A 84 -8.61 -3.35 -12.58
C GLY A 84 -8.24 -4.04 -13.90
N HIS A 85 -7.53 -5.16 -13.90
CA HIS A 85 -7.18 -5.84 -15.15
C HIS A 85 -8.42 -6.32 -15.90
N THR A 86 -8.40 -6.18 -17.21
CA THR A 86 -9.47 -6.66 -18.10
C THR A 86 -9.82 -8.11 -17.81
N ASN A 87 -11.09 -8.41 -17.67
CA ASN A 87 -11.70 -9.69 -17.26
C ASN A 87 -11.47 -10.12 -15.81
N GLU A 88 -10.63 -9.42 -15.04
CA GLU A 88 -10.33 -9.73 -13.62
C GLU A 88 -10.82 -8.65 -12.66
N HIS A 89 -11.65 -7.70 -13.13
CA HIS A 89 -12.15 -6.58 -12.32
C HIS A 89 -12.72 -7.07 -11.00
N ASN A 90 -12.21 -6.52 -9.90
CA ASN A 90 -12.58 -6.90 -8.54
C ASN A 90 -12.46 -5.73 -7.56
N PHE A 91 -13.48 -5.55 -6.72
CA PHE A 91 -13.37 -4.73 -5.53
C PHE A 91 -12.76 -5.58 -4.41
N ASN A 92 -11.55 -5.22 -3.99
CA ASN A 92 -10.85 -6.00 -2.99
C ASN A 92 -11.01 -5.40 -1.60
N LEU A 93 -11.80 -6.04 -0.74
CA LEU A 93 -12.02 -5.61 0.64
C LEU A 93 -10.72 -5.42 1.44
N ARG A 94 -9.64 -6.14 1.13
CA ARG A 94 -8.33 -5.92 1.78
C ARG A 94 -7.68 -4.58 1.43
N ARG A 95 -8.20 -3.88 0.41
CA ARG A 95 -7.75 -2.59 -0.09
C ARG A 95 -8.93 -1.65 -0.26
N ALA A 96 -9.82 -1.64 0.74
CA ALA A 96 -11.01 -0.79 0.73
C ALA A 96 -10.66 0.71 0.85
N ASN A 97 -9.44 1.05 1.30
CA ASN A 97 -8.93 2.43 1.42
C ASN A 97 -9.91 3.38 2.16
N LEU A 98 -10.66 2.87 3.12
CA LEU A 98 -11.66 3.67 3.87
C LEU A 98 -11.01 4.79 4.70
N SER A 99 -9.75 4.62 5.07
CA SER A 99 -8.96 5.66 5.78
C SER A 99 -8.79 6.95 4.99
N LEU A 100 -9.04 6.96 3.68
CA LEU A 100 -9.03 8.17 2.86
C LEU A 100 -10.29 9.01 3.02
N LEU A 101 -11.42 8.42 3.43
CA LEU A 101 -12.71 9.12 3.47
C LEU A 101 -12.75 10.34 4.41
N PRO A 102 -12.20 10.29 5.64
CA PRO A 102 -12.12 11.46 6.49
C PRO A 102 -11.36 12.62 5.84
N LEU A 103 -10.24 12.33 5.19
CA LEU A 103 -9.43 13.34 4.49
C LEU A 103 -10.18 13.92 3.27
N ILE A 104 -10.81 13.06 2.47
CA ILE A 104 -11.62 13.48 1.32
C ILE A 104 -12.72 14.44 1.76
N LYS A 105 -13.43 14.12 2.83
CA LYS A 105 -14.49 14.98 3.39
C LYS A 105 -13.93 16.31 3.91
N GLN A 106 -12.80 16.26 4.65
CA GLN A 106 -12.15 17.44 5.21
C GLN A 106 -11.62 18.38 4.13
N ARG A 107 -10.94 17.84 3.13
CA ARG A 107 -10.28 18.58 2.04
C ARG A 107 -11.18 18.82 0.83
N LYS A 108 -12.40 18.27 0.83
CA LYS A 108 -13.39 18.36 -0.25
C LYS A 108 -12.96 17.67 -1.55
N GLY A 109 -11.95 16.83 -1.51
CA GLY A 109 -11.39 16.07 -2.62
C GLY A 109 -9.93 15.71 -2.40
N ILE A 110 -9.35 14.92 -3.30
CA ILE A 110 -7.94 14.51 -3.28
C ILE A 110 -7.39 14.33 -4.69
N ILE A 111 -6.06 14.39 -4.82
CA ILE A 111 -5.33 13.99 -6.02
C ILE A 111 -4.66 12.64 -5.72
N LEU A 112 -5.00 11.61 -6.48
CA LEU A 112 -4.36 10.29 -6.41
C LEU A 112 -3.35 10.16 -7.54
N VAL A 113 -2.07 10.03 -7.19
CA VAL A 113 -0.95 10.03 -8.12
C VAL A 113 -0.44 8.61 -8.34
N ASP A 114 -0.32 8.22 -9.60
CA ASP A 114 0.31 6.97 -10.01
C ASP A 114 1.00 7.15 -11.36
N SER A 115 1.70 6.15 -11.85
CA SER A 115 2.33 6.18 -13.16
C SER A 115 2.13 4.90 -13.94
N THR A 116 2.47 4.91 -15.22
CA THR A 116 2.34 3.74 -16.09
C THR A 116 3.47 3.66 -17.08
N ARG A 117 3.79 2.42 -17.45
CA ARG A 117 4.78 2.11 -18.48
C ARG A 117 4.29 2.50 -19.88
N ARG A 118 5.21 2.41 -20.83
CA ARG A 118 4.99 2.72 -22.23
C ARG A 118 3.66 2.20 -22.80
N GLY A 119 3.11 2.95 -23.71
CA GLY A 119 1.92 2.59 -24.48
C GLY A 119 0.59 2.76 -23.76
N LYS A 120 0.60 3.18 -22.49
CA LYS A 120 -0.60 3.53 -21.74
C LYS A 120 -0.53 4.98 -21.27
N ARG A 121 -1.66 5.68 -21.32
CA ARG A 121 -1.79 7.03 -20.75
C ARG A 121 -2.10 6.98 -19.25
N PHE A 122 -2.86 5.99 -18.82
CA PHE A 122 -3.24 5.77 -17.44
C PHE A 122 -2.93 4.34 -17.00
N PRO A 123 -2.39 4.12 -15.79
CA PRO A 123 -2.33 2.77 -15.22
C PRO A 123 -3.74 2.24 -14.95
N ASP A 124 -3.90 0.92 -14.91
CA ASP A 124 -5.19 0.28 -14.62
C ASP A 124 -5.72 0.66 -13.23
N ALA A 125 -4.82 0.99 -12.28
CA ALA A 125 -5.21 1.52 -10.97
C ALA A 125 -6.04 2.81 -11.09
N LEU A 126 -5.56 3.79 -11.88
CA LEU A 126 -6.25 5.07 -12.05
C LEU A 126 -7.48 4.97 -12.97
N SER A 127 -7.36 4.22 -14.07
CA SER A 127 -8.42 4.18 -15.09
C SER A 127 -9.59 3.26 -14.76
N LYS A 128 -9.39 2.28 -13.85
CA LYS A 128 -10.38 1.23 -13.53
C LYS A 128 -10.53 0.98 -12.04
N THR A 129 -9.44 0.68 -11.29
CA THR A 129 -9.53 0.31 -9.87
C THR A 129 -10.08 1.44 -9.01
N ILE A 130 -9.66 2.68 -9.20
CA ILE A 130 -10.22 3.85 -8.49
C ILE A 130 -11.66 4.14 -8.92
N PRO A 131 -12.02 4.17 -10.21
CA PRO A 131 -13.40 4.27 -10.66
C PRO A 131 -14.36 3.25 -10.04
N LEU A 132 -14.01 1.96 -10.07
CA LEU A 132 -14.85 0.93 -9.46
C LEU A 132 -14.92 1.08 -7.93
N TRP A 133 -13.85 1.53 -7.28
CA TRP A 133 -13.84 1.85 -5.86
C TRP A 133 -14.79 2.99 -5.53
N CYS A 134 -14.74 4.12 -6.24
CA CYS A 134 -15.67 5.23 -6.06
C CYS A 134 -17.14 4.77 -6.19
N ALA A 135 -17.47 4.09 -7.28
CA ALA A 135 -18.82 3.63 -7.55
C ALA A 135 -19.33 2.62 -6.50
N THR A 136 -18.46 1.68 -6.07
CA THR A 136 -18.81 0.70 -5.02
C THR A 136 -19.07 1.37 -3.68
N LEU A 137 -18.25 2.34 -3.28
CA LEU A 137 -18.44 3.08 -2.03
C LEU A 137 -19.72 3.91 -2.08
N ASN A 138 -19.98 4.60 -3.18
CA ASN A 138 -21.19 5.38 -3.37
C ASN A 138 -22.45 4.50 -3.25
N ALA A 139 -22.47 3.35 -3.93
CA ALA A 139 -23.57 2.40 -3.87
C ALA A 139 -23.74 1.79 -2.46
N ALA A 140 -22.65 1.42 -1.79
CA ALA A 140 -22.70 0.91 -0.43
C ALA A 140 -23.23 1.97 0.56
N ARG A 141 -22.80 3.22 0.43
CA ARG A 141 -23.32 4.32 1.26
C ARG A 141 -24.84 4.50 1.08
N GLN A 142 -25.35 4.45 -0.15
CA GLN A 142 -26.79 4.54 -0.42
C GLN A 142 -27.58 3.38 0.22
N LYS A 143 -27.01 2.18 0.31
CA LYS A 143 -27.60 1.02 1.00
C LYS A 143 -27.59 1.17 2.53
N LEU A 144 -26.57 1.81 3.08
CA LEU A 144 -26.35 1.95 4.53
C LEU A 144 -27.09 3.12 5.16
N VAL A 145 -27.40 4.14 4.38
CA VAL A 145 -28.02 5.39 4.88
C VAL A 145 -29.37 5.58 4.20
N SER A 146 -30.41 5.67 5.01
CA SER A 146 -31.77 5.97 4.51
C SER A 146 -31.75 7.28 3.72
N PRO A 147 -32.59 7.41 2.66
CA PRO A 147 -32.69 8.61 1.86
C PRO A 147 -33.36 9.73 2.67
N ASP A 148 -32.62 10.33 3.60
CA ASP A 148 -33.04 11.48 4.38
C ASP A 148 -32.25 12.71 3.87
N PRO A 149 -32.93 13.79 3.46
CA PRO A 149 -32.31 15.02 3.01
C PRO A 149 -31.32 15.61 4.02
N SER A 150 -31.50 15.35 5.33
CA SER A 150 -30.58 15.81 6.37
C SER A 150 -29.19 15.13 6.32
N ASN A 151 -29.09 13.96 5.69
CA ASN A 151 -27.87 13.17 5.59
C ASN A 151 -27.05 13.43 4.31
N SER A 152 -27.51 14.36 3.47
CA SER A 152 -26.86 14.68 2.20
C SER A 152 -26.88 16.18 1.95
N SER A 153 -25.76 16.72 1.47
CA SER A 153 -25.68 18.13 1.03
C SER A 153 -26.10 18.31 -0.44
N VAL A 154 -26.46 17.21 -1.11
CA VAL A 154 -26.87 17.20 -2.52
C VAL A 154 -28.14 16.37 -2.70
N SER A 155 -28.86 16.61 -3.80
CA SER A 155 -30.10 15.92 -4.12
C SER A 155 -29.91 14.43 -4.41
N SER A 156 -31.00 13.65 -4.34
CA SER A 156 -30.97 12.23 -4.73
C SER A 156 -30.62 12.07 -6.22
N GLU A 157 -31.04 13.01 -7.07
CA GLU A 157 -30.71 13.02 -8.49
C GLU A 157 -29.20 13.26 -8.73
N ASP A 158 -28.60 14.15 -7.92
CA ASP A 158 -27.13 14.36 -7.95
C ASP A 158 -26.38 13.12 -7.48
N TRP A 159 -26.85 12.43 -6.44
CA TRP A 159 -26.29 11.16 -6.01
C TRP A 159 -26.33 10.10 -7.12
N GLU A 160 -27.47 9.95 -7.79
CA GLU A 160 -27.61 9.03 -8.91
C GLU A 160 -26.71 9.41 -10.08
N ARG A 161 -26.63 10.70 -10.41
CA ARG A 161 -25.82 11.16 -11.53
C ARG A 161 -24.33 11.03 -11.24
N GLU A 162 -23.87 11.59 -10.12
CA GLU A 162 -22.44 11.69 -9.79
C GLU A 162 -21.89 10.40 -9.16
N GLY A 163 -22.76 9.59 -8.54
CA GLY A 163 -22.38 8.35 -7.85
C GLY A 163 -22.18 7.13 -8.76
N LYS A 164 -22.47 7.24 -10.06
CA LYS A 164 -22.30 6.17 -11.06
C LYS A 164 -20.81 5.81 -11.27
N LEU A 165 -20.59 4.72 -11.99
CA LEU A 165 -19.25 4.38 -12.47
C LEU A 165 -18.80 5.39 -13.55
N TYR A 166 -17.64 5.99 -13.36
CA TYR A 166 -16.97 6.84 -14.33
C TYR A 166 -15.57 6.31 -14.61
N THR A 167 -15.35 5.73 -15.79
CA THR A 167 -14.04 5.28 -16.26
C THR A 167 -13.48 6.26 -17.28
N SER A 168 -12.15 6.28 -17.46
CA SER A 168 -11.53 7.10 -18.50
C SER A 168 -11.89 6.56 -19.89
N PRO A 169 -12.63 7.31 -20.73
CA PRO A 169 -12.98 6.86 -22.08
C PRO A 169 -11.77 6.70 -23.00
N GLN A 170 -10.63 7.27 -22.64
CA GLN A 170 -9.36 7.12 -23.35
C GLN A 170 -8.62 5.82 -23.02
N ALA A 171 -9.02 5.13 -21.94
CA ALA A 171 -8.36 3.92 -21.46
C ALA A 171 -9.29 2.71 -21.33
N VAL A 172 -10.61 2.93 -21.28
CA VAL A 172 -11.61 1.89 -21.02
C VAL A 172 -12.70 1.96 -22.09
N GLY A 173 -12.87 0.90 -22.84
CA GLY A 173 -13.93 0.81 -23.85
C GLY A 173 -15.32 0.60 -23.25
N PRO A 174 -16.42 0.87 -24.02
CA PRO A 174 -17.79 0.73 -23.52
C PRO A 174 -18.14 -0.67 -23.00
N SER A 175 -17.66 -1.72 -23.66
CA SER A 175 -17.88 -3.11 -23.23
C SER A 175 -17.25 -3.41 -21.89
N GLU A 176 -16.00 -2.98 -21.67
CA GLU A 176 -15.30 -3.16 -20.39
C GLU A 176 -15.96 -2.34 -19.27
N HIS A 177 -16.37 -1.11 -19.57
CA HIS A 177 -17.15 -0.28 -18.65
C HIS A 177 -18.43 -0.98 -18.18
N ALA A 178 -19.21 -1.55 -19.11
CA ALA A 178 -20.43 -2.28 -18.78
C ALA A 178 -20.16 -3.51 -17.90
N GLN A 179 -19.10 -4.29 -18.18
CA GLN A 179 -18.69 -5.44 -17.35
C GLN A 179 -18.32 -5.04 -15.93
N ILE A 180 -17.72 -3.87 -15.72
CA ILE A 180 -17.42 -3.36 -14.38
C ILE A 180 -18.73 -2.94 -13.70
N ALA A 181 -19.61 -2.22 -14.40
CA ALA A 181 -20.87 -1.71 -13.87
C ALA A 181 -21.78 -2.82 -13.34
N GLU A 182 -21.86 -3.96 -14.03
CA GLU A 182 -22.64 -5.13 -13.62
C GLU A 182 -22.23 -5.72 -12.25
N LYS A 183 -20.99 -5.50 -11.84
CA LYS A 183 -20.44 -6.05 -10.58
C LYS A 183 -20.60 -5.11 -9.38
N ILE A 184 -20.89 -3.83 -9.60
CA ILE A 184 -20.91 -2.80 -8.54
C ILE A 184 -21.92 -3.14 -7.44
N ASP A 185 -23.10 -3.61 -7.81
CA ASP A 185 -24.16 -3.93 -6.84
C ASP A 185 -23.69 -5.01 -5.86
N LYS A 186 -23.13 -6.12 -6.39
CA LYS A 186 -22.57 -7.18 -5.55
C LYS A 186 -21.45 -6.69 -4.64
N TRP A 187 -20.51 -5.90 -5.17
CA TRP A 187 -19.38 -5.38 -4.37
C TRP A 187 -19.84 -4.40 -3.28
N SER A 188 -20.90 -3.64 -3.55
CA SER A 188 -21.48 -2.75 -2.55
C SER A 188 -22.17 -3.53 -1.41
N ASP A 189 -22.79 -4.68 -1.68
CA ASP A 189 -23.32 -5.58 -0.66
C ASP A 189 -22.21 -6.21 0.17
N ASP A 190 -21.15 -6.70 -0.51
CA ASP A 190 -19.97 -7.28 0.16
C ASP A 190 -19.31 -6.25 1.11
N LEU A 191 -19.28 -4.97 0.74
CA LEU A 191 -18.77 -3.89 1.59
C LEU A 191 -19.74 -3.54 2.71
N ALA A 192 -21.02 -3.37 2.43
CA ALA A 192 -22.03 -2.99 3.41
C ALA A 192 -22.19 -4.04 4.53
N THR A 193 -21.94 -5.32 4.23
CA THR A 193 -21.96 -6.45 5.19
C THR A 193 -20.61 -6.79 5.77
N SER A 194 -19.56 -6.03 5.44
CA SER A 194 -18.20 -6.28 5.92
C SER A 194 -18.05 -5.97 7.41
N ALA A 195 -16.95 -6.45 8.01
CA ALA A 195 -16.62 -6.17 9.41
C ALA A 195 -15.89 -4.81 9.62
N TYR A 196 -15.78 -3.99 8.59
CA TYR A 196 -15.23 -2.64 8.71
C TYR A 196 -16.14 -1.70 9.52
N ASP A 197 -15.52 -0.70 10.16
CA ASP A 197 -16.25 0.47 10.63
C ASP A 197 -16.60 1.35 9.42
N LEU A 198 -17.89 1.46 9.14
CA LEU A 198 -18.40 2.19 7.99
C LEU A 198 -18.91 3.60 8.33
N GLU A 199 -18.63 4.10 9.54
CA GLU A 199 -19.13 5.43 9.95
C GLU A 199 -18.56 6.55 9.07
N SER A 200 -17.28 6.45 8.66
CA SER A 200 -16.68 7.41 7.71
C SER A 200 -17.36 7.37 6.33
N LEU A 201 -17.81 6.18 5.89
CA LEU A 201 -18.54 6.00 4.64
C LEU A 201 -19.98 6.57 4.75
N LYS A 202 -20.68 6.26 5.83
CA LYS A 202 -22.05 6.81 6.11
C LYS A 202 -22.03 8.32 6.21
N ALA A 203 -20.94 8.89 6.75
CA ALA A 203 -20.77 10.32 6.93
C ALA A 203 -20.51 11.11 5.62
N LEU A 204 -20.35 10.44 4.47
CA LEU A 204 -20.23 11.14 3.18
C LEU A 204 -21.58 11.80 2.83
N ASP A 205 -21.55 13.10 2.63
CA ASP A 205 -22.72 13.90 2.22
C ASP A 205 -22.77 14.19 0.72
N ARG A 206 -21.75 13.76 -0.03
CA ARG A 206 -21.64 13.84 -1.50
C ARG A 206 -21.00 12.57 -2.05
N PRO A 207 -21.32 12.16 -3.29
CA PRO A 207 -20.68 11.03 -3.93
C PRO A 207 -19.22 11.31 -4.30
N LEU A 208 -18.42 10.26 -4.37
CA LEU A 208 -17.05 10.28 -4.89
C LEU A 208 -17.10 10.21 -6.41
N ARG A 209 -16.38 11.09 -7.11
CA ARG A 209 -16.32 11.08 -8.57
C ARG A 209 -14.89 11.17 -9.08
N PRO A 210 -14.42 10.22 -9.91
CA PRO A 210 -13.07 10.28 -10.50
C PRO A 210 -13.02 11.27 -11.67
N PHE A 211 -11.90 12.02 -11.75
CA PHE A 211 -11.50 12.88 -12.86
C PHE A 211 -10.10 12.48 -13.30
N PHE A 212 -9.81 12.53 -14.60
CA PHE A 212 -8.58 11.97 -15.16
C PHE A 212 -7.66 13.05 -15.69
N VAL A 213 -6.42 13.08 -15.23
CA VAL A 213 -5.39 14.04 -15.57
C VAL A 213 -4.10 13.31 -15.98
N SER A 214 -3.47 13.79 -17.05
CA SER A 214 -2.17 13.31 -17.53
C SER A 214 -1.39 14.49 -18.13
N PRO A 215 -0.09 14.38 -18.41
CA PRO A 215 0.70 15.46 -19.01
C PRO A 215 0.17 15.99 -20.34
N SER A 216 -0.67 15.21 -21.03
CA SER A 216 -1.33 15.67 -22.27
C SER A 216 -2.71 16.32 -22.05
N SER A 217 -3.15 16.49 -20.80
CA SER A 217 -4.43 17.12 -20.48
C SER A 217 -4.29 18.66 -20.52
N THR A 218 -5.30 19.33 -21.04
CA THR A 218 -5.42 20.79 -20.88
C THR A 218 -5.95 21.06 -19.47
N LEU A 219 -5.14 21.69 -18.64
CA LEU A 219 -5.45 21.95 -17.23
C LEU A 219 -5.91 23.41 -17.05
N SER A 220 -7.05 23.59 -16.40
CA SER A 220 -7.53 24.85 -15.85
C SER A 220 -7.51 24.79 -14.33
N ARG A 221 -7.52 25.96 -13.69
CA ARG A 221 -7.58 26.06 -12.23
C ARG A 221 -8.99 25.73 -11.75
N HIS A 222 -9.06 24.85 -10.78
CA HIS A 222 -10.27 24.47 -10.06
C HIS A 222 -10.06 24.57 -8.56
N SER A 223 -11.03 25.14 -7.88
CA SER A 223 -11.09 25.18 -6.41
C SER A 223 -12.07 24.14 -5.86
N ALA A 224 -12.02 23.86 -4.57
CA ALA A 224 -12.96 22.98 -3.92
C ALA A 224 -14.41 23.46 -4.03
N SER A 225 -14.66 24.75 -4.22
CA SER A 225 -15.99 25.34 -4.41
C SER A 225 -16.61 25.05 -5.76
N ASP A 226 -15.81 24.65 -6.77
CA ASP A 226 -16.32 24.32 -8.10
C ASP A 226 -17.00 22.93 -8.13
N PHE A 227 -16.73 22.11 -7.13
CA PHE A 227 -17.28 20.75 -6.99
C PHE A 227 -18.40 20.72 -5.94
N THR A 228 -19.57 21.24 -6.29
CA THR A 228 -20.70 21.35 -5.35
C THR A 228 -21.48 20.05 -5.20
N THR A 229 -21.47 19.17 -6.20
CA THR A 229 -22.30 17.95 -6.27
C THR A 229 -21.55 16.65 -5.96
N CYS A 230 -20.21 16.67 -5.91
CA CYS A 230 -19.39 15.48 -5.65
C CYS A 230 -18.11 15.85 -4.91
N TYR A 231 -17.44 14.84 -4.37
CA TYR A 231 -16.04 14.91 -3.95
C TYR A 231 -15.14 14.45 -5.11
N PRO A 232 -14.36 15.35 -5.73
CA PRO A 232 -13.48 14.98 -6.83
C PRO A 232 -12.34 14.10 -6.35
N ILE A 233 -12.12 13.00 -7.06
CA ILE A 233 -10.97 12.13 -6.94
C ILE A 233 -10.16 12.31 -8.22
N ILE A 234 -9.14 13.17 -8.17
CA ILE A 234 -8.31 13.50 -9.32
C ILE A 234 -7.31 12.38 -9.56
N CYS A 235 -7.54 11.56 -10.57
CA CYS A 235 -6.69 10.46 -10.99
C CYS A 235 -5.55 10.99 -11.86
N ALA A 236 -4.43 11.36 -11.26
CA ALA A 236 -3.30 11.99 -11.93
C ALA A 236 -2.24 10.96 -12.35
N SER A 237 -2.09 10.71 -13.66
CA SER A 237 -1.00 9.94 -14.22
C SER A 237 0.23 10.83 -14.38
N ALA A 238 1.30 10.53 -13.63
CA ALA A 238 2.49 11.37 -13.59
C ALA A 238 3.28 11.32 -14.91
N SER A 239 3.40 10.12 -15.49
CA SER A 239 4.31 9.89 -16.61
C SER A 239 3.75 10.39 -17.93
N LYS A 240 4.55 11.17 -18.65
CA LYS A 240 4.31 11.55 -20.03
C LYS A 240 4.27 10.31 -20.92
N LEU A 241 3.33 10.27 -21.86
CA LEU A 241 3.33 9.24 -22.89
C LEU A 241 4.52 9.48 -23.83
N ALA A 242 5.47 8.55 -23.85
CA ALA A 242 6.61 8.62 -24.75
C ALA A 242 6.16 8.34 -26.19
N GLU A 243 6.63 9.16 -27.14
CA GLU A 243 6.25 9.06 -28.55
C GLU A 243 6.90 7.85 -29.24
N GLU A 244 8.10 7.45 -28.78
CA GLU A 244 8.81 6.30 -29.32
C GLU A 244 8.22 4.97 -28.81
N ALA A 245 8.23 3.97 -29.69
CA ALA A 245 7.60 2.65 -29.44
C ALA A 245 8.22 1.89 -28.24
N ASP A 246 9.44 2.21 -27.83
CA ASP A 246 10.15 1.63 -26.71
C ASP A 246 9.83 2.31 -25.35
N GLY A 247 9.08 3.43 -25.37
CA GLY A 247 8.69 4.19 -24.17
C GLY A 247 9.78 5.12 -23.66
N MET A 248 10.74 5.46 -24.51
CA MET A 248 11.83 6.40 -24.22
C MET A 248 11.74 7.63 -25.14
N GLU A 249 12.28 8.75 -24.68
CA GLU A 249 12.37 10.00 -25.44
C GLU A 249 13.64 10.75 -25.02
N ARG A 250 14.34 11.37 -25.97
CA ARG A 250 15.51 12.19 -25.64
C ARG A 250 15.10 13.47 -24.95
N ALA A 251 15.63 13.70 -23.76
CA ALA A 251 15.49 14.93 -22.99
C ALA A 251 16.86 15.64 -22.86
N ARG A 252 16.88 16.85 -22.28
CA ARG A 252 18.15 17.56 -22.05
C ARG A 252 18.99 16.83 -21.01
N GLY A 253 20.08 16.20 -21.45
CA GLY A 253 21.06 15.54 -20.58
C GLY A 253 20.74 14.10 -20.15
N PHE A 254 19.54 13.59 -20.42
CA PHE A 254 19.15 12.23 -20.12
C PHE A 254 18.16 11.67 -21.15
N THR A 255 17.92 10.37 -21.10
CA THR A 255 16.85 9.71 -21.87
C THR A 255 15.65 9.55 -20.96
N TYR A 256 14.53 10.23 -21.29
CA TYR A 256 13.29 10.07 -20.55
C TYR A 256 12.74 8.64 -20.70
N VAL A 257 12.34 8.05 -19.60
CA VAL A 257 11.77 6.70 -19.53
C VAL A 257 10.39 6.78 -18.91
N GLN A 258 9.36 6.48 -19.69
CA GLN A 258 7.99 6.47 -19.20
C GLN A 258 7.79 5.41 -18.11
N GLY A 259 7.17 5.77 -16.99
CA GLY A 259 6.88 4.88 -15.88
C GLY A 259 8.12 4.45 -15.10
N SER A 260 9.08 5.34 -14.94
CA SER A 260 10.36 5.09 -14.28
C SER A 260 10.25 4.58 -12.84
N GLY A 261 9.20 4.95 -12.10
CA GLY A 261 8.95 4.48 -10.74
C GLY A 261 8.50 3.02 -10.63
N ASP A 262 8.15 2.38 -11.75
CA ASP A 262 7.77 0.96 -11.77
C ASP A 262 8.98 0.02 -11.61
N ASP A 263 8.74 -1.19 -11.05
CA ASP A 263 9.73 -2.27 -10.86
C ASP A 263 11.05 -1.76 -10.25
N HIS A 264 10.94 -0.92 -9.24
CA HIS A 264 12.10 -0.26 -8.63
C HIS A 264 13.12 -1.25 -8.08
N GLU A 265 12.73 -2.45 -7.69
CA GLU A 265 13.64 -3.52 -7.25
C GLU A 265 14.69 -3.88 -8.31
N ALA A 266 14.39 -3.65 -9.59
CA ALA A 266 15.27 -4.00 -10.70
C ALA A 266 16.32 -2.91 -11.04
N TRP A 267 16.16 -1.66 -10.57
CA TRP A 267 17.00 -0.55 -10.99
C TRP A 267 17.43 0.41 -9.87
N SER A 268 16.68 0.48 -8.75
CA SER A 268 16.89 1.50 -7.70
C SER A 268 18.09 1.23 -6.80
N LYS A 269 18.72 0.05 -6.90
CA LYS A 269 19.88 -0.35 -6.09
C LYS A 269 19.66 -0.23 -4.57
N GLY A 270 18.43 -0.42 -4.11
CA GLY A 270 18.04 -0.27 -2.72
C GLY A 270 17.54 1.13 -2.34
N LEU A 271 17.62 2.09 -3.25
CA LEU A 271 17.05 3.42 -3.03
C LEU A 271 15.53 3.31 -2.91
N THR A 272 14.98 3.97 -1.89
CA THR A 272 13.53 4.08 -1.68
C THR A 272 13.05 5.49 -2.04
N PRO A 273 11.75 5.70 -2.35
CA PRO A 273 11.21 7.04 -2.61
C PRO A 273 11.54 8.05 -1.49
N LYS A 274 11.45 7.62 -0.24
CA LYS A 274 11.74 8.47 0.92
C LYS A 274 13.20 8.93 0.96
N VAL A 275 14.13 8.02 0.70
CA VAL A 275 15.57 8.34 0.66
C VAL A 275 15.87 9.20 -0.57
N PHE A 276 15.33 8.86 -1.73
CA PHE A 276 15.49 9.66 -2.94
C PHE A 276 15.09 11.12 -2.72
N TRP A 277 13.87 11.37 -2.24
CA TRP A 277 13.40 12.74 -2.04
C TRP A 277 14.15 13.50 -0.94
N LYS A 278 14.68 12.80 0.07
CA LYS A 278 15.52 13.41 1.11
C LYS A 278 16.85 13.93 0.56
N PHE A 279 17.40 13.25 -0.44
CA PHE A 279 18.72 13.56 -1.03
C PHE A 279 18.60 13.90 -2.53
N ALA A 280 17.43 14.35 -2.98
CA ALA A 280 17.15 14.56 -4.41
C ALA A 280 18.12 15.52 -5.07
N ASP A 281 18.42 16.65 -4.44
CA ASP A 281 19.33 17.66 -4.98
C ASP A 281 20.73 17.10 -5.24
N GLU A 282 21.24 16.29 -4.32
CA GLU A 282 22.54 15.67 -4.44
C GLU A 282 22.58 14.56 -5.50
N ILE A 283 21.55 13.69 -5.50
CA ILE A 283 21.44 12.59 -6.46
C ILE A 283 21.27 13.11 -7.88
N LEU A 284 20.43 14.12 -8.08
CA LEU A 284 20.16 14.69 -9.40
C LEU A 284 21.31 15.59 -9.93
N ALA A 285 22.16 16.12 -9.05
CA ALA A 285 23.36 16.84 -9.43
C ALA A 285 24.53 15.92 -9.80
N ALA A 286 24.47 14.64 -9.45
CA ALA A 286 25.52 13.67 -9.76
C ALA A 286 25.62 13.42 -11.28
N SER A 287 26.85 13.22 -11.76
CA SER A 287 27.05 12.78 -13.15
C SER A 287 26.56 11.34 -13.35
N ARG A 288 26.34 10.95 -14.61
CA ARG A 288 25.95 9.57 -14.95
C ARG A 288 26.96 8.55 -14.42
N ASP A 289 28.24 8.86 -14.44
CA ASP A 289 29.29 7.94 -14.01
C ASP A 289 29.40 7.84 -12.48
N ASP A 290 28.99 8.90 -11.75
CA ASP A 290 29.12 9.00 -10.31
C ASP A 290 27.85 8.59 -9.55
N ILE A 291 26.68 8.55 -10.21
CA ILE A 291 25.38 8.38 -9.54
C ILE A 291 25.33 7.10 -8.68
N ASP A 292 25.94 6.02 -9.12
CA ASP A 292 25.97 4.75 -8.40
C ASP A 292 26.76 4.84 -7.09
N SER A 293 27.90 5.55 -7.12
CA SER A 293 28.73 5.78 -5.93
C SER A 293 28.04 6.72 -4.94
N VAL A 294 27.34 7.75 -5.44
CA VAL A 294 26.54 8.67 -4.63
C VAL A 294 25.40 7.93 -3.93
N ILE A 295 24.64 7.09 -4.64
CA ILE A 295 23.57 6.30 -4.06
C ILE A 295 24.10 5.34 -2.99
N THR A 296 25.19 4.63 -3.26
CA THR A 296 25.81 3.70 -2.31
C THR A 296 26.21 4.43 -1.03
N ARG A 297 26.89 5.57 -1.14
CA ARG A 297 27.28 6.39 0.01
C ARG A 297 26.06 6.85 0.83
N ILE A 298 24.99 7.35 0.17
CA ILE A 298 23.76 7.79 0.85
C ILE A 298 23.10 6.63 1.60
N LEU A 299 23.06 5.44 1.02
CA LEU A 299 22.49 4.26 1.67
C LEU A 299 23.31 3.82 2.88
N ASP A 300 24.64 3.83 2.77
CA ASP A 300 25.54 3.52 3.89
C ASP A 300 25.39 4.54 5.03
N GLU A 301 25.38 5.83 4.74
CA GLU A 301 25.15 6.89 5.72
C GLU A 301 23.77 6.76 6.39
N THR A 302 22.73 6.41 5.63
CA THR A 302 21.37 6.23 6.15
C THR A 302 21.29 4.99 7.05
N SER A 303 21.99 3.90 6.70
CA SER A 303 22.05 2.68 7.51
C SER A 303 22.85 2.89 8.79
N ILE A 304 23.98 3.60 8.74
CA ILE A 304 24.79 3.96 9.92
C ILE A 304 24.00 4.89 10.85
N SER A 305 23.31 5.90 10.29
CA SER A 305 22.48 6.81 11.08
C SER A 305 21.33 6.09 11.78
N SER A 306 20.70 5.11 11.15
CA SER A 306 19.67 4.29 11.77
C SER A 306 20.22 3.40 12.89
N THR A 307 21.43 2.87 12.71
CA THR A 307 22.15 2.06 13.72
C THR A 307 22.64 2.91 14.88
N LEU A 308 23.17 4.11 14.63
CA LEU A 308 23.58 5.06 15.67
C LEU A 308 22.40 5.63 16.46
N ALA A 309 21.27 5.93 15.78
CA ALA A 309 20.04 6.36 16.46
C ALA A 309 19.48 5.26 17.37
N SER A 310 19.69 3.98 17.04
CA SER A 310 19.34 2.87 17.93
C SER A 310 20.34 2.66 19.09
N THR A 311 21.55 3.20 18.99
CA THR A 311 22.62 3.02 20.01
C THR A 311 22.77 4.25 20.94
N SER A 312 22.30 5.43 20.55
CA SER A 312 22.51 6.71 21.26
C SER A 312 21.30 7.24 22.03
N ILE A 313 20.34 6.39 22.43
CA ILE A 313 19.26 6.81 23.32
C ILE A 313 19.70 6.70 24.77
N SER A 314 20.58 7.59 25.17
CA SER A 314 20.62 8.13 26.53
C SER A 314 20.95 9.61 26.43
N THR A 315 19.99 10.45 26.77
CA THR A 315 19.99 11.94 26.83
C THR A 315 19.74 12.67 25.51
N ALA A 316 18.49 12.88 25.15
CA ALA A 316 17.85 14.18 24.85
C ALA A 316 16.48 13.97 24.23
N SER A 317 15.48 14.44 24.90
CA SER A 317 14.08 14.53 24.51
C SER A 317 13.89 15.30 23.21
N THR A 318 13.56 14.58 22.12
CA THR A 318 12.67 15.07 21.05
C THR A 318 11.87 13.87 20.54
N SER A 319 10.59 13.94 20.74
CA SER A 319 9.58 12.92 20.61
C SER A 319 9.43 12.46 19.14
N THR A 320 10.09 11.36 18.80
CA THR A 320 9.52 10.43 17.83
C THR A 320 9.03 9.22 18.62
N ALA A 321 7.80 9.31 19.09
CA ALA A 321 7.14 8.20 19.76
C ALA A 321 7.21 6.96 18.85
N PRO A 322 7.52 5.77 19.41
CA PRO A 322 7.41 4.52 18.66
C PRO A 322 5.98 4.43 18.15
N THR A 323 5.81 4.09 16.87
CA THR A 323 4.49 4.01 16.23
C THR A 323 3.72 2.86 16.86
N ARG A 324 3.19 3.09 18.06
CA ARG A 324 2.24 2.20 18.73
C ARG A 324 0.87 2.52 18.16
N ILE A 325 0.36 1.67 17.30
CA ILE A 325 -0.98 1.83 16.76
C ILE A 325 -1.89 0.89 17.52
N ARG A 326 -2.93 1.45 18.13
CA ARG A 326 -3.95 0.71 18.88
C ARG A 326 -5.13 0.43 17.96
N MET A 327 -5.63 -0.81 17.99
CA MET A 327 -6.90 -1.12 17.34
C MET A 327 -8.05 -0.51 18.13
N THR A 328 -8.93 0.21 17.46
CA THR A 328 -10.04 0.95 18.10
C THR A 328 -11.05 0.05 18.80
N ARG A 329 -11.22 -1.18 18.33
CA ARG A 329 -12.23 -2.13 18.83
C ARG A 329 -11.75 -3.06 19.93
N VAL A 330 -10.44 -3.23 20.11
CA VAL A 330 -9.88 -4.21 21.04
C VAL A 330 -8.63 -3.65 21.69
N ASN A 331 -8.31 -4.12 22.89
CA ASN A 331 -7.11 -3.75 23.63
C ASN A 331 -5.87 -4.50 23.08
N LEU A 332 -5.67 -4.45 21.76
CA LEU A 332 -4.51 -5.00 21.08
C LEU A 332 -3.77 -3.87 20.34
N SER A 333 -2.46 -3.80 20.54
CA SER A 333 -1.59 -2.84 19.86
C SER A 333 -0.52 -3.56 19.07
N PHE A 334 -0.06 -2.94 18.00
CA PHE A 334 1.06 -3.39 17.20
C PHE A 334 2.14 -2.32 17.21
N ALA A 335 3.39 -2.69 17.46
CA ALA A 335 4.52 -1.76 17.46
C ALA A 335 5.70 -2.35 16.69
N VAL A 336 6.30 -1.54 15.82
CA VAL A 336 7.65 -1.77 15.29
C VAL A 336 8.61 -1.04 16.19
N GLU A 337 9.60 -1.72 16.76
CA GLU A 337 10.32 -1.31 17.96
C GLU A 337 11.04 0.04 17.96
N SER A 338 10.95 0.65 19.13
CA SER A 338 12.09 1.10 19.94
C SER A 338 11.95 0.50 21.37
N PRO A 339 13.03 0.24 22.11
CA PRO A 339 12.96 -0.26 23.47
C PRO A 339 12.46 0.87 24.40
N GLY A 340 11.15 1.03 24.46
CA GLY A 340 10.49 1.87 25.45
C GLY A 340 9.81 1.00 26.49
N ASP A 341 9.77 1.45 27.74
CA ASP A 341 9.12 0.74 28.84
C ASP A 341 7.66 0.48 28.54
N VAL A 342 7.30 -0.81 28.54
CA VAL A 342 5.89 -1.23 28.51
C VAL A 342 5.38 -1.16 29.94
N PRO A 343 4.23 -0.53 30.18
CA PRO A 343 3.59 -0.59 31.49
C PRO A 343 3.49 -2.03 31.98
N ALA A 344 3.73 -2.27 33.25
CA ALA A 344 3.64 -3.59 33.88
C ALA A 344 2.26 -4.26 33.67
N THR A 345 1.25 -3.45 33.35
CA THR A 345 -0.13 -3.87 33.03
C THR A 345 -0.32 -4.34 31.58
N THR A 346 0.73 -4.50 30.79
CA THR A 346 0.64 -4.85 29.38
C THR A 346 1.35 -6.17 29.10
N THR A 347 0.67 -7.14 28.47
CA THR A 347 1.30 -8.38 27.96
C THR A 347 1.98 -8.09 26.63
N SER A 348 3.33 -8.14 26.61
CA SER A 348 4.13 -7.92 25.39
C SER A 348 4.52 -9.25 24.76
N ILE A 349 4.21 -9.42 23.47
CA ILE A 349 4.68 -10.54 22.64
C ILE A 349 5.70 -9.99 21.67
N SER A 350 6.95 -10.46 21.73
CA SER A 350 8.03 -10.03 20.87
C SER A 350 8.24 -11.00 19.69
N VAL A 351 8.36 -10.47 18.47
CA VAL A 351 8.70 -11.21 17.26
C VAL A 351 10.09 -10.79 16.80
N ASP A 352 11.05 -11.69 16.86
CA ASP A 352 12.43 -11.46 16.42
C ASP A 352 12.68 -12.28 15.13
N ALA A 353 12.67 -11.60 14.00
CA ALA A 353 12.86 -12.22 12.69
C ALA A 353 14.35 -12.42 12.33
N THR A 354 15.27 -12.05 13.21
CA THR A 354 16.73 -12.16 12.94
C THR A 354 17.33 -13.49 13.41
N LYS A 355 16.66 -14.22 14.32
CA LYS A 355 17.18 -15.41 14.98
C LYS A 355 16.28 -16.64 14.78
N ASN A 356 16.90 -17.81 14.64
CA ASN A 356 16.17 -19.10 14.80
C ASN A 356 16.21 -19.55 16.25
N LEU A 357 15.23 -20.35 16.64
CA LEU A 357 15.33 -21.12 17.88
C LEU A 357 16.62 -21.95 17.88
N PRO A 358 17.38 -21.96 19.00
CA PRO A 358 18.52 -22.85 19.12
C PRO A 358 18.06 -24.29 18.98
N THR A 359 18.82 -25.06 18.18
CA THR A 359 18.52 -26.49 17.89
C THR A 359 18.80 -27.40 19.09
N GLN A 360 19.48 -26.89 20.11
CA GLN A 360 19.72 -27.55 21.40
C GLN A 360 19.39 -26.61 22.54
N LEU A 361 18.57 -27.06 23.47
CA LEU A 361 18.24 -26.38 24.70
C LEU A 361 19.49 -26.36 25.60
N THR A 362 20.27 -25.27 25.50
CA THR A 362 21.29 -24.96 26.49
C THR A 362 20.62 -24.09 27.55
N GLY A 363 20.29 -24.70 28.71
CA GLY A 363 20.00 -24.13 30.02
C GLY A 363 19.09 -22.90 30.21
N ASP A 364 19.12 -21.94 29.30
CA ASP A 364 18.23 -20.76 29.32
C ASP A 364 17.11 -20.92 28.27
N GLU A 365 15.95 -21.36 28.71
CA GLU A 365 14.76 -21.34 27.84
C GLU A 365 14.42 -19.87 27.49
N PRO A 366 14.26 -19.55 26.18
CA PRO A 366 13.84 -18.22 25.78
C PRO A 366 12.47 -17.91 26.41
N ASP A 367 12.27 -16.62 26.77
CA ASP A 367 10.96 -16.14 27.26
C ASP A 367 9.84 -16.68 26.35
N PRO A 368 8.84 -17.38 26.90
CA PRO A 368 7.76 -17.96 26.12
C PRO A 368 6.93 -16.94 25.32
N LEU A 369 7.06 -15.66 25.63
CA LEU A 369 6.44 -14.57 24.87
C LEU A 369 7.35 -14.01 23.77
N THR A 370 8.54 -14.59 23.55
CA THR A 370 9.44 -14.21 22.47
C THR A 370 9.42 -15.28 21.36
N LEU A 371 8.98 -14.88 20.17
CA LEU A 371 8.94 -15.71 18.97
C LEU A 371 10.15 -15.40 18.09
N LEU A 372 10.95 -16.42 17.80
CA LEU A 372 12.15 -16.32 16.97
C LEU A 372 11.86 -16.96 15.60
N ALA A 373 12.13 -16.24 14.52
CA ALA A 373 11.99 -16.77 13.17
C ALA A 373 12.90 -16.05 12.18
N LYS A 374 13.78 -16.77 11.48
CA LYS A 374 14.46 -16.23 10.31
C LYS A 374 13.50 -16.16 9.11
N PRO A 375 13.70 -15.19 8.19
CA PRO A 375 13.00 -15.19 6.91
C PRO A 375 13.18 -16.51 6.15
N GLY A 376 12.13 -16.90 5.39
CA GLY A 376 12.13 -18.08 4.55
C GLY A 376 11.37 -19.28 5.11
N LYS A 377 11.17 -20.31 4.25
CA LYS A 377 10.27 -21.45 4.51
C LYS A 377 10.59 -22.23 5.81
N ALA A 378 11.87 -22.42 6.13
CA ALA A 378 12.27 -23.14 7.34
C ALA A 378 11.96 -22.32 8.60
N GLY A 379 12.23 -21.01 8.58
CA GLY A 379 11.91 -20.10 9.69
C GLY A 379 10.42 -19.98 9.93
N TYR A 380 9.60 -19.89 8.88
CA TYR A 380 8.13 -19.93 9.01
C TYR A 380 7.63 -21.19 9.67
N ASN A 381 8.15 -22.37 9.32
CA ASN A 381 7.76 -23.61 9.97
C ASN A 381 8.12 -23.64 11.46
N SER A 382 9.33 -23.19 11.81
CA SER A 382 9.78 -23.06 13.20
C SER A 382 8.89 -22.09 13.99
N PHE A 383 8.59 -20.93 13.43
CA PHE A 383 7.72 -19.93 14.03
C PHE A 383 6.33 -20.48 14.37
N PHE A 384 5.64 -21.10 13.41
CA PHE A 384 4.30 -21.63 13.64
C PHE A 384 4.26 -22.83 14.57
N ASN A 385 5.33 -23.63 14.66
CA ASN A 385 5.42 -24.74 15.63
C ASN A 385 5.52 -24.23 17.08
N ASN A 386 6.15 -23.08 17.31
CA ASN A 386 6.30 -22.50 18.65
C ASN A 386 5.16 -21.56 19.04
N LEU A 387 4.39 -21.13 18.06
CA LEU A 387 3.32 -20.13 18.25
C LEU A 387 2.23 -20.61 19.21
N GLU A 388 1.88 -21.91 19.23
CA GLU A 388 0.84 -22.45 20.11
C GLU A 388 1.18 -22.20 21.59
N ARG A 389 2.43 -22.50 22.01
CA ARG A 389 2.89 -22.24 23.37
C ARG A 389 2.82 -20.77 23.75
N THR A 390 3.26 -19.89 22.83
CA THR A 390 3.20 -18.44 23.05
C THR A 390 1.76 -17.95 23.20
N ILE A 391 0.85 -18.39 22.35
CA ILE A 391 -0.56 -18.01 22.40
C ILE A 391 -1.22 -18.52 23.69
N GLU A 392 -0.91 -19.74 24.15
CA GLU A 392 -1.43 -20.25 25.42
C GLU A 392 -0.97 -19.43 26.63
N VAL A 393 0.32 -19.08 26.70
CA VAL A 393 0.87 -18.27 27.79
C VAL A 393 0.27 -16.86 27.75
N ALA A 394 0.22 -16.23 26.58
CA ALA A 394 -0.40 -14.93 26.41
C ALA A 394 -1.88 -14.95 26.80
N THR A 395 -2.63 -15.96 26.36
CA THR A 395 -4.06 -16.13 26.70
C THR A 395 -4.30 -16.24 28.20
N LYS A 396 -3.45 -16.99 28.92
CA LYS A 396 -3.55 -17.12 30.38
C LYS A 396 -3.30 -15.79 31.10
N LYS A 397 -2.29 -15.02 30.66
CA LYS A 397 -1.99 -13.70 31.23
C LYS A 397 -3.10 -12.68 30.98
N ILE A 398 -3.56 -12.57 29.73
CA ILE A 398 -4.62 -11.63 29.31
C ILE A 398 -5.90 -11.87 30.13
N ARG A 399 -6.32 -13.14 30.24
CA ARG A 399 -7.55 -13.49 30.97
C ARG A 399 -7.46 -13.28 32.48
N LYS A 400 -6.27 -13.43 33.07
CA LYS A 400 -6.10 -13.33 34.52
C LYS A 400 -6.03 -11.89 35.00
N GLU A 401 -5.54 -10.97 34.17
CA GLU A 401 -5.11 -9.63 34.60
C GLU A 401 -5.79 -8.50 33.83
N ASP A 402 -6.75 -8.80 32.93
CA ASP A 402 -7.43 -7.82 32.03
C ASP A 402 -6.44 -6.85 31.35
N GLN A 403 -5.32 -7.42 30.89
CA GLN A 403 -4.19 -6.63 30.38
C GLN A 403 -4.35 -6.29 28.90
N ASP A 404 -3.88 -5.12 28.54
CA ASP A 404 -3.61 -4.75 27.15
C ASP A 404 -2.56 -5.70 26.53
N VAL A 405 -2.68 -5.98 25.24
CA VAL A 405 -1.72 -6.82 24.50
C VAL A 405 -0.96 -5.97 23.52
N VAL A 406 0.34 -6.14 23.48
CA VAL A 406 1.21 -5.52 22.47
C VAL A 406 1.99 -6.59 21.74
N VAL A 407 1.84 -6.64 20.41
CA VAL A 407 2.70 -7.42 19.53
C VAL A 407 3.82 -6.52 19.03
N ARG A 408 5.05 -6.83 19.40
CA ARG A 408 6.26 -6.09 19.03
C ARG A 408 7.04 -6.83 17.97
N VAL A 409 7.52 -6.11 16.97
CA VAL A 409 8.37 -6.65 15.91
C VAL A 409 9.73 -5.98 15.99
N LYS A 410 10.79 -6.79 16.14
CA LYS A 410 12.16 -6.26 16.11
C LYS A 410 12.53 -5.81 14.71
N PRO A 411 13.28 -4.70 14.57
CA PRO A 411 13.85 -4.29 13.31
C PRO A 411 14.69 -5.40 12.69
N SER A 412 14.56 -5.60 11.37
CA SER A 412 15.32 -6.60 10.63
C SER A 412 15.59 -6.10 9.21
N ASP A 413 16.61 -6.69 8.56
CA ASP A 413 16.92 -6.39 7.16
C ASP A 413 15.75 -6.67 6.21
N SER A 414 14.85 -7.60 6.60
CA SER A 414 13.60 -7.93 5.92
C SER A 414 12.39 -7.45 6.71
N GLN A 415 12.28 -6.13 6.93
CA GLN A 415 11.22 -5.55 7.77
C GLN A 415 9.80 -5.94 7.33
N SER A 416 9.55 -6.08 6.03
CA SER A 416 8.25 -6.52 5.49
C SER A 416 7.87 -7.92 5.96
N GLU A 417 8.83 -8.87 5.95
CA GLU A 417 8.58 -10.24 6.41
C GLU A 417 8.42 -10.30 7.94
N ALA A 418 9.20 -9.51 8.67
CA ALA A 418 9.08 -9.40 10.12
C ALA A 418 7.70 -8.84 10.52
N ASN A 419 7.23 -7.82 9.84
CA ASN A 419 5.89 -7.25 10.04
C ASN A 419 4.80 -8.28 9.71
N ASP A 420 4.96 -9.06 8.65
CA ASP A 420 4.03 -10.14 8.27
C ASP A 420 3.88 -11.17 9.40
N LEU A 421 4.97 -11.56 10.06
CA LEU A 421 4.95 -12.49 11.19
C LEU A 421 4.26 -11.88 12.41
N GLY A 422 4.55 -10.62 12.73
CA GLY A 422 3.86 -9.90 13.81
C GLY A 422 2.35 -9.78 13.57
N LEU A 423 1.96 -9.49 12.33
CA LEU A 423 0.55 -9.45 11.93
C LEU A 423 -0.12 -10.83 12.02
N ALA A 424 0.62 -11.92 11.71
CA ALA A 424 0.11 -13.28 11.91
C ALA A 424 -0.23 -13.54 13.38
N VAL A 425 0.64 -13.13 14.32
CA VAL A 425 0.38 -13.24 15.76
C VAL A 425 -0.86 -12.44 16.13
N ALA A 426 -0.93 -11.17 15.73
CA ALA A 426 -2.07 -10.30 16.01
C ALA A 426 -3.39 -10.90 15.50
N LEU A 427 -3.39 -11.40 14.26
CA LEU A 427 -4.57 -12.03 13.65
C LEU A 427 -5.03 -13.28 14.40
N ILE A 428 -4.10 -14.13 14.83
CA ILE A 428 -4.42 -15.33 15.60
C ILE A 428 -4.98 -14.97 16.97
N LEU A 429 -4.40 -13.98 17.64
CA LEU A 429 -4.92 -13.46 18.92
C LEU A 429 -6.35 -12.93 18.77
N LEU A 430 -6.59 -12.11 17.74
CA LEU A 430 -7.93 -11.57 17.47
C LEU A 430 -8.97 -12.69 17.26
N VAL A 431 -8.64 -13.72 16.50
CA VAL A 431 -9.56 -14.83 16.23
C VAL A 431 -9.85 -15.63 17.50
N ARG A 432 -8.81 -15.89 18.33
CA ARG A 432 -8.96 -16.76 19.52
C ARG A 432 -9.51 -16.06 20.75
N LEU A 433 -9.22 -14.77 20.92
CA LEU A 433 -9.47 -14.04 22.17
C LEU A 433 -10.66 -13.09 22.13
N TYR A 434 -11.09 -12.66 20.94
CA TYR A 434 -12.13 -11.63 20.83
C TYR A 434 -13.33 -12.11 20.01
N ASP A 435 -14.52 -11.75 20.45
CA ASP A 435 -15.78 -12.01 19.74
C ASP A 435 -16.03 -10.97 18.60
N ASP A 436 -17.21 -11.01 18.00
CA ASP A 436 -17.54 -10.13 16.87
C ASP A 436 -17.80 -8.67 17.29
N THR A 437 -18.01 -8.44 18.58
CA THR A 437 -18.14 -7.09 19.16
C THR A 437 -16.80 -6.48 19.58
N GLY A 438 -15.71 -7.28 19.57
CA GLY A 438 -14.40 -6.88 20.10
C GLY A 438 -14.25 -7.11 21.60
N SER A 439 -15.21 -7.80 22.23
CA SER A 439 -15.15 -8.16 23.64
C SER A 439 -14.30 -9.42 23.84
N PRO A 440 -13.56 -9.55 24.97
CA PRO A 440 -12.77 -10.75 25.26
C PRO A 440 -13.65 -12.00 25.38
N ARG A 441 -13.27 -13.08 24.68
CA ARG A 441 -13.95 -14.39 24.79
C ARG A 441 -13.53 -15.11 26.07
N THR A 442 -14.48 -15.74 26.72
CA THR A 442 -14.20 -16.64 27.84
C THR A 442 -13.55 -17.96 27.38
N LEU A 443 -13.95 -18.47 26.21
CA LEU A 443 -13.40 -19.67 25.59
C LEU A 443 -13.01 -19.40 24.13
N PRO A 444 -11.97 -20.03 23.58
CA PRO A 444 -11.66 -19.94 22.17
C PRO A 444 -12.82 -20.53 21.33
N PRO A 445 -13.00 -20.07 20.08
CA PRO A 445 -14.05 -20.61 19.21
C PRO A 445 -13.81 -22.09 18.94
N THR A 446 -14.86 -22.92 19.03
CA THR A 446 -14.82 -24.35 18.74
C THR A 446 -14.56 -24.64 17.28
N PHE A 447 -14.92 -23.71 16.40
CA PHE A 447 -14.71 -23.78 14.96
C PHE A 447 -14.27 -22.41 14.44
N VAL A 448 -13.21 -22.41 13.61
CA VAL A 448 -12.72 -21.22 12.95
C VAL A 448 -13.00 -21.33 11.45
N SER A 449 -13.86 -20.44 10.94
CA SER A 449 -14.14 -20.31 9.50
C SER A 449 -13.17 -19.35 8.84
N LYS A 450 -13.04 -19.45 7.50
CA LYS A 450 -12.29 -18.46 6.70
C LYS A 450 -12.89 -17.06 6.82
N ASP A 451 -14.20 -16.95 7.00
CA ASP A 451 -14.90 -15.66 7.10
C ASP A 451 -14.61 -14.99 8.44
N LEU A 452 -14.51 -15.77 9.54
CA LEU A 452 -14.04 -15.25 10.82
C LEU A 452 -12.60 -14.68 10.70
N VAL A 453 -11.70 -15.41 10.05
CA VAL A 453 -10.32 -14.93 9.85
C VAL A 453 -10.30 -13.67 8.98
N ARG A 454 -11.12 -13.60 7.93
CA ARG A 454 -11.26 -12.41 7.08
C ARG A 454 -11.79 -11.19 7.84
N SER A 455 -12.81 -11.37 8.67
CA SER A 455 -13.37 -10.27 9.45
C SER A 455 -12.34 -9.69 10.44
N ARG A 456 -11.55 -10.55 11.11
CA ARG A 456 -10.47 -10.09 12.00
C ARG A 456 -9.33 -9.43 11.24
N LEU A 457 -9.03 -9.91 10.03
CA LEU A 457 -8.06 -9.25 9.15
C LEU A 457 -8.54 -7.85 8.74
N GLN A 458 -9.85 -7.64 8.52
CA GLN A 458 -10.41 -6.32 8.24
C GLN A 458 -10.16 -5.35 9.41
N TRP A 459 -10.29 -5.77 10.65
CA TRP A 459 -9.96 -4.94 11.82
C TRP A 459 -8.49 -4.52 11.85
N ILE A 460 -7.58 -5.42 11.46
CA ILE A 460 -6.16 -5.07 11.32
C ILE A 460 -5.96 -4.03 10.22
N LEU A 461 -6.55 -4.24 9.05
CA LEU A 461 -6.39 -3.32 7.91
C LEU A 461 -7.02 -1.95 8.14
N GLU A 462 -8.08 -1.89 8.94
CA GLU A 462 -8.68 -0.64 9.39
C GLU A 462 -7.74 0.15 10.32
N ALA A 463 -7.16 -0.53 11.30
CA ALA A 463 -6.22 0.09 12.24
C ALA A 463 -4.86 0.42 11.58
N PHE A 464 -4.44 -0.37 10.59
CA PHE A 464 -3.15 -0.28 9.91
C PHE A 464 -3.32 -0.30 8.39
N PRO A 465 -3.78 0.78 7.75
CA PRO A 465 -4.02 0.82 6.31
C PRO A 465 -2.78 0.57 5.44
N SER A 466 -1.58 0.80 6.00
CA SER A 466 -0.30 0.60 5.32
C SER A 466 0.14 -0.87 5.23
N VAL A 467 -0.47 -1.78 6.01
CA VAL A 467 -0.07 -3.19 6.00
C VAL A 467 -0.80 -3.97 4.91
N ASN A 468 -0.08 -4.91 4.32
CA ASN A 468 -0.62 -5.82 3.31
C ASN A 468 0.00 -7.21 3.50
N PRO A 469 -0.53 -8.01 4.44
CA PRO A 469 0.05 -9.32 4.75
C PRO A 469 0.15 -10.21 3.51
N SER A 470 1.28 -10.89 3.35
CA SER A 470 1.52 -11.76 2.21
C SER A 470 0.54 -12.94 2.18
N ARG A 471 0.25 -13.44 0.97
CA ARG A 471 -0.61 -14.62 0.80
C ARG A 471 -0.03 -15.85 1.49
N ALA A 472 1.29 -15.97 1.54
CA ALA A 472 1.98 -17.07 2.19
C ALA A 472 1.69 -17.10 3.69
N VAL A 473 1.83 -15.95 4.37
CA VAL A 473 1.53 -15.82 5.80
C VAL A 473 0.04 -16.07 6.09
N LEU A 474 -0.87 -15.51 5.31
CA LEU A 474 -2.31 -15.74 5.50
C LEU A 474 -2.72 -17.21 5.31
N ASN A 475 -2.11 -17.92 4.36
CA ASN A 475 -2.34 -19.37 4.21
C ASN A 475 -1.88 -20.12 5.45
N ARG A 476 -0.71 -19.79 6.03
CA ARG A 476 -0.20 -20.39 7.24
C ARG A 476 -1.06 -20.10 8.47
N VAL A 477 -1.56 -18.87 8.60
CA VAL A 477 -2.53 -18.51 9.67
C VAL A 477 -3.79 -19.36 9.55
N ASN A 478 -4.34 -19.53 8.34
CA ASN A 478 -5.48 -20.38 8.11
C ASN A 478 -5.19 -21.85 8.47
N GLU A 479 -4.05 -22.39 8.04
CA GLU A 479 -3.61 -23.76 8.39
C GLU A 479 -3.51 -23.93 9.92
N PHE A 480 -2.92 -22.96 10.62
CA PHE A 480 -2.75 -22.97 12.06
C PHE A 480 -4.10 -22.93 12.80
N LEU A 481 -4.99 -22.01 12.42
CA LEU A 481 -6.27 -21.80 13.08
C LEU A 481 -7.32 -22.88 12.79
N MET A 482 -7.26 -23.50 11.60
CA MET A 482 -8.21 -24.52 11.15
C MET A 482 -7.72 -25.97 11.38
N LYS A 483 -6.50 -26.14 11.90
CA LYS A 483 -6.04 -27.45 12.35
C LYS A 483 -7.05 -28.00 13.38
N LYS A 484 -7.69 -29.12 13.08
CA LYS A 484 -8.48 -29.85 14.09
C LYS A 484 -7.53 -30.24 15.22
N THR A 485 -7.76 -29.70 16.40
CA THR A 485 -7.16 -30.26 17.63
C THR A 485 -7.54 -31.72 17.67
N LYS A 486 -6.55 -32.60 17.53
CA LYS A 486 -6.74 -34.05 17.73
C LYS A 486 -6.99 -34.36 19.19
#